data_ed84be826579639070e5e8f28fdcebea
#
_entry.id   ed84be826579639070e5e8f28fdcebea
#
_cell.length_a   1.000
_cell.length_b   1.000
_cell.length_c   1.000
_cell.angle_alpha   90.00
_cell.angle_beta   90.00
_cell.angle_gamma   90.00
#
_symmetry.space_group_name_H-M   'P 1'
#
loop_
_entity.id
_entity.type
_entity.pdbx_description
1 polymer ?
#
loop_
_entity_poly.entity_id
_entity_poly.type
_entity_poly.pdbx_seq_one_letter_code
_entity_poly.pdbx_strand_id
1 'polypeptide(L)'
;MDQPNPEEELRKIAEDATAPVSDADVSRARLVSQFVIFPVAIILVALAIYLGLGLLTVERKTAEDYLNTIRVGGINSRWQAAYELATVLEQEQREGRIGRRFVGELIRVFEASRPDDPRVRRYLAAAMGRMRDPELVGVLIAALDDPDDETRINAMFSLRAQGDPDAVPHLIRIASNDDAGLRKAAVYGLGGLDDPLVPPALEQALHDRAPDVRWNAALQLAAASNNAGLEVLGEMLTPGYLEGLGLNSGQSTRNLPFETIRSVLGLSEQQSPTIRRRNILIEAIKAVGILDARSLAPELQRLREKDPDLRVRQAAIEILNGWEEK
;
A
#
# COMPACT_ATOMS: atom_id res chain seq x y z
N MET A 1 5.40 -16.24 -81.49
CA MET A 1 5.19 -16.22 -79.98
C MET A 1 4.20 -17.34 -79.71
N ASP A 2 4.78 -18.54 -79.42
CA ASP A 2 3.98 -19.71 -79.07
C ASP A 2 3.44 -19.55 -77.64
N GLN A 3 2.16 -19.54 -77.47
CA GLN A 3 1.57 -19.60 -76.12
C GLN A 3 1.68 -21.06 -75.63
N PRO A 4 2.10 -21.31 -74.40
CA PRO A 4 2.15 -22.66 -73.85
C PRO A 4 0.77 -23.25 -73.78
N ASN A 5 0.65 -24.52 -74.23
CA ASN A 5 -0.59 -25.27 -74.24
C ASN A 5 -1.09 -25.49 -72.77
N PRO A 6 -2.28 -25.01 -72.41
CA PRO A 6 -2.82 -25.12 -71.08
C PRO A 6 -2.92 -26.58 -70.58
N GLU A 7 -3.09 -27.55 -71.49
CA GLU A 7 -3.17 -28.97 -71.12
C GLU A 7 -1.81 -29.54 -70.68
N GLU A 8 -0.68 -29.00 -71.25
CA GLU A 8 0.68 -29.39 -70.86
C GLU A 8 1.07 -28.82 -69.47
N GLU A 9 0.63 -27.59 -69.15
CA GLU A 9 0.81 -27.02 -67.80
C GLU A 9 0.00 -27.78 -66.78
N LEU A 10 -1.23 -28.10 -67.05
CA LEU A 10 -2.08 -28.90 -66.12
C LEU A 10 -1.53 -30.29 -65.92
N ARG A 11 -0.92 -30.92 -66.94
CA ARG A 11 -0.31 -32.23 -66.85
C ARG A 11 0.97 -32.17 -66.01
N LYS A 12 1.81 -31.13 -66.17
CA LYS A 12 3.00 -30.93 -65.33
C LYS A 12 2.62 -30.69 -63.86
N ILE A 13 1.59 -29.89 -63.60
CA ILE A 13 1.09 -29.69 -62.21
C ILE A 13 0.55 -30.95 -61.62
N ALA A 14 -0.15 -31.83 -62.42
CA ALA A 14 -0.66 -33.12 -61.96
C ALA A 14 0.49 -34.14 -61.73
N GLU A 15 1.49 -34.15 -62.57
CA GLU A 15 2.69 -35.00 -62.40
C GLU A 15 3.54 -34.55 -61.18
N ASP A 16 3.67 -33.24 -60.94
CA ASP A 16 4.37 -32.74 -59.74
C ASP A 16 3.61 -33.03 -58.44
N ALA A 17 2.25 -32.97 -58.50
CA ALA A 17 1.40 -33.29 -57.35
C ALA A 17 1.33 -34.78 -57.03
N THR A 18 1.70 -35.69 -58.00
CA THR A 18 1.74 -37.15 -57.83
C THR A 18 3.15 -37.71 -57.69
N ALA A 19 4.18 -36.83 -57.71
CA ALA A 19 5.56 -37.25 -57.49
C ALA A 19 5.70 -37.95 -56.12
N PRO A 20 6.21 -39.16 -56.08
CA PRO A 20 6.40 -39.83 -54.78
C PRO A 20 7.41 -39.02 -53.96
N VAL A 21 6.99 -38.68 -52.73
CA VAL A 21 7.87 -38.03 -51.73
C VAL A 21 9.18 -38.83 -51.67
N SER A 22 10.32 -38.22 -51.92
CA SER A 22 11.59 -38.91 -51.97
C SER A 22 11.89 -39.59 -50.64
N ASP A 23 12.42 -40.83 -50.67
CA ASP A 23 12.82 -41.55 -49.47
C ASP A 23 13.78 -40.72 -48.57
N ALA A 24 14.52 -39.81 -49.17
CA ALA A 24 15.41 -38.87 -48.45
C ALA A 24 14.63 -37.83 -47.63
N ASP A 25 13.48 -37.34 -48.12
CA ASP A 25 12.64 -36.34 -47.44
C ASP A 25 11.82 -37.01 -46.31
N VAL A 26 11.36 -38.22 -46.53
CA VAL A 26 10.72 -39.05 -45.51
C VAL A 26 11.70 -39.41 -44.36
N SER A 27 12.97 -39.68 -44.74
CA SER A 27 14.05 -39.96 -43.75
C SER A 27 14.38 -38.73 -42.92
N ARG A 28 14.49 -37.51 -43.57
CA ARG A 28 14.75 -36.23 -42.86
C ARG A 28 13.60 -35.87 -41.95
N ALA A 29 12.37 -35.92 -42.41
CA ALA A 29 11.18 -35.66 -41.58
C ALA A 29 11.10 -36.59 -40.36
N ARG A 30 11.42 -37.86 -40.55
CA ARG A 30 11.46 -38.86 -39.46
C ARG A 30 12.57 -38.55 -38.45
N LEU A 31 13.75 -38.14 -38.90
CA LEU A 31 14.86 -37.73 -38.05
C LEU A 31 14.50 -36.47 -37.23
N VAL A 32 13.95 -35.46 -37.88
CA VAL A 32 13.49 -34.23 -37.18
C VAL A 32 12.40 -34.57 -36.16
N SER A 33 11.41 -35.38 -36.53
CA SER A 33 10.37 -35.79 -35.59
C SER A 33 10.95 -36.54 -34.41
N GLN A 34 11.84 -37.46 -34.62
CA GLN A 34 12.37 -38.37 -33.57
C GLN A 34 13.40 -37.67 -32.68
N PHE A 35 14.25 -36.80 -33.21
CA PHE A 35 15.36 -36.20 -32.47
C PHE A 35 15.10 -34.75 -32.02
N VAL A 36 14.11 -34.06 -32.56
CA VAL A 36 13.77 -32.67 -32.19
C VAL A 36 12.36 -32.59 -31.63
N ILE A 37 11.34 -32.99 -32.40
CA ILE A 37 9.94 -32.77 -32.00
C ILE A 37 9.58 -33.62 -30.79
N PHE A 38 9.96 -34.88 -30.77
CA PHE A 38 9.62 -35.83 -29.69
C PHE A 38 10.30 -35.45 -28.35
N PRO A 39 11.60 -35.14 -28.27
CA PRO A 39 12.22 -34.64 -27.05
C PRO A 39 11.62 -33.30 -26.57
N VAL A 40 11.35 -32.36 -27.50
CA VAL A 40 10.70 -31.09 -27.13
C VAL A 40 9.28 -31.30 -26.59
N ALA A 41 8.52 -32.19 -27.21
CA ALA A 41 7.19 -32.57 -26.71
C ALA A 41 7.24 -33.17 -25.31
N ILE A 42 8.20 -34.03 -25.02
CA ILE A 42 8.41 -34.60 -23.67
C ILE A 42 8.73 -33.48 -22.66
N ILE A 43 9.62 -32.56 -23.01
CA ILE A 43 9.99 -31.44 -22.15
C ILE A 43 8.77 -30.56 -21.86
N LEU A 44 7.96 -30.27 -22.88
CA LEU A 44 6.75 -29.45 -22.73
C LEU A 44 5.70 -30.15 -21.85
N VAL A 45 5.52 -31.46 -22.02
CA VAL A 45 4.62 -32.26 -21.18
C VAL A 45 5.14 -32.30 -19.73
N ALA A 46 6.44 -32.53 -19.53
CA ALA A 46 7.03 -32.52 -18.21
C ALA A 46 6.90 -31.15 -17.52
N LEU A 47 7.12 -30.08 -18.27
CA LEU A 47 6.93 -28.70 -17.79
C LEU A 47 5.46 -28.41 -17.45
N ALA A 48 4.52 -28.86 -18.29
CA ALA A 48 3.09 -28.73 -18.04
C ALA A 48 2.65 -29.50 -16.78
N ILE A 49 3.17 -30.72 -16.60
CA ILE A 49 2.94 -31.52 -15.38
C ILE A 49 3.56 -30.80 -14.17
N TYR A 50 4.79 -30.31 -14.27
CA TYR A 50 5.46 -29.60 -13.18
C TYR A 50 4.70 -28.33 -12.78
N LEU A 51 4.28 -27.52 -13.76
CA LEU A 51 3.46 -26.33 -13.52
C LEU A 51 2.08 -26.70 -12.98
N GLY A 52 1.43 -27.72 -13.51
CA GLY A 52 0.14 -28.22 -13.04
C GLY A 52 0.20 -28.74 -11.60
N LEU A 53 1.20 -29.53 -11.27
CA LEU A 53 1.45 -29.98 -9.90
C LEU A 53 1.81 -28.82 -8.98
N GLY A 54 2.63 -27.86 -9.45
CA GLY A 54 2.95 -26.65 -8.71
C GLY A 54 1.70 -25.84 -8.34
N LEU A 55 0.76 -25.67 -9.28
CA LEU A 55 -0.52 -25.00 -9.03
C LEU A 55 -1.43 -25.77 -8.06
N LEU A 56 -1.37 -27.11 -8.07
CA LEU A 56 -2.15 -27.99 -7.17
C LEU A 56 -1.53 -28.10 -5.77
N THR A 57 -0.20 -27.91 -5.64
CA THR A 57 0.53 -28.09 -4.37
C THR A 57 0.82 -26.77 -3.65
N VAL A 58 0.50 -25.60 -4.24
CA VAL A 58 0.52 -24.33 -3.52
C VAL A 58 -0.63 -24.34 -2.52
N GLU A 59 -0.47 -25.03 -1.39
CA GLU A 59 -1.31 -24.82 -0.22
C GLU A 59 -1.14 -23.35 0.20
N ARG A 60 -2.17 -22.56 -0.04
CA ARG A 60 -2.20 -21.19 0.48
C ARG A 60 -2.24 -21.30 1.99
N LYS A 61 -1.15 -20.91 2.63
CA LYS A 61 -1.11 -20.84 4.10
C LYS A 61 -2.24 -19.95 4.60
N THR A 62 -2.94 -20.45 5.59
CA THR A 62 -4.01 -19.73 6.27
C THR A 62 -3.46 -18.80 7.35
N ALA A 63 -4.30 -17.90 7.87
CA ALA A 63 -3.94 -17.06 9.01
C ALA A 63 -3.51 -17.91 10.23
N GLU A 64 -4.15 -19.06 10.45
CA GLU A 64 -3.77 -20.00 11.53
C GLU A 64 -2.39 -20.61 11.32
N ASP A 65 -2.01 -20.97 10.07
CA ASP A 65 -0.69 -21.51 9.75
C ASP A 65 0.41 -20.48 10.02
N TYR A 66 0.17 -19.22 9.63
CA TYR A 66 1.10 -18.14 9.93
C TYR A 66 1.21 -17.88 11.43
N LEU A 67 0.10 -17.83 12.15
CA LEU A 67 0.10 -17.63 13.60
C LEU A 67 0.85 -18.75 14.32
N ASN A 68 0.67 -20.00 13.88
CA ASN A 68 1.43 -21.15 14.40
C ASN A 68 2.93 -21.02 14.08
N THR A 69 3.30 -20.56 12.87
CA THR A 69 4.69 -20.30 12.51
C THR A 69 5.33 -19.22 13.38
N ILE A 70 4.58 -18.17 13.74
CA ILE A 70 5.05 -17.12 14.66
C ILE A 70 5.30 -17.72 16.05
N ARG A 71 4.43 -18.61 16.51
CA ARG A 71 4.52 -19.20 17.84
C ARG A 71 5.71 -20.16 18.00
N VAL A 72 5.98 -21.03 17.00
CA VAL A 72 6.94 -22.14 17.13
C VAL A 72 8.14 -22.03 16.21
N GLY A 73 8.16 -21.10 15.28
CA GLY A 73 9.22 -20.95 14.27
C GLY A 73 10.52 -20.37 14.82
N GLY A 74 11.58 -20.46 14.02
CA GLY A 74 12.86 -19.80 14.30
C GLY A 74 12.78 -18.28 14.10
N ILE A 75 13.79 -17.54 14.58
CA ILE A 75 13.83 -16.06 14.59
C ILE A 75 13.46 -15.46 13.23
N ASN A 76 14.05 -15.96 12.14
CA ASN A 76 13.81 -15.39 10.81
C ASN A 76 12.43 -15.75 10.24
N SER A 77 11.90 -16.91 10.54
CA SER A 77 10.58 -17.33 10.05
C SER A 77 9.42 -16.64 10.79
N ARG A 78 9.64 -16.21 12.04
CA ARG A 78 8.60 -15.58 12.87
C ARG A 78 8.20 -14.20 12.36
N TRP A 79 9.15 -13.30 12.10
CA TRP A 79 8.81 -11.98 11.60
C TRP A 79 8.26 -12.00 10.16
N GLN A 80 8.76 -12.93 9.31
CA GLN A 80 8.22 -13.14 7.96
C GLN A 80 6.77 -13.63 8.02
N ALA A 81 6.49 -14.60 8.89
CA ALA A 81 5.13 -15.08 9.09
C ALA A 81 4.20 -13.99 9.65
N ALA A 82 4.70 -13.10 10.53
CA ALA A 82 3.92 -11.97 11.03
C ALA A 82 3.61 -10.93 9.92
N TYR A 83 4.56 -10.70 9.01
CA TYR A 83 4.35 -9.87 7.84
C TYR A 83 3.28 -10.48 6.90
N GLU A 84 3.43 -11.75 6.55
CA GLU A 84 2.49 -12.46 5.68
C GLU A 84 1.09 -12.58 6.30
N LEU A 85 1.01 -12.77 7.62
CA LEU A 85 -0.26 -12.79 8.36
C LEU A 85 -1.06 -11.52 8.10
N ALA A 86 -0.43 -10.35 8.16
CA ALA A 86 -1.12 -9.08 7.90
C ALA A 86 -1.70 -8.98 6.48
N THR A 87 -1.15 -9.70 5.51
CA THR A 87 -1.65 -9.70 4.12
C THR A 87 -2.87 -10.58 3.91
N VAL A 88 -2.98 -11.71 4.64
CA VAL A 88 -4.08 -12.68 4.46
C VAL A 88 -5.28 -12.39 5.35
N LEU A 89 -5.08 -11.73 6.50
CA LEU A 89 -6.12 -11.52 7.51
C LEU A 89 -7.33 -10.78 6.99
N GLU A 90 -7.14 -9.74 6.20
CA GLU A 90 -8.25 -8.94 5.67
C GLU A 90 -9.15 -9.77 4.75
N GLN A 91 -8.56 -10.64 3.94
CA GLN A 91 -9.32 -11.54 3.07
C GLN A 91 -10.06 -12.60 3.89
N GLU A 92 -9.37 -13.25 4.83
CA GLU A 92 -9.96 -14.33 5.63
C GLU A 92 -11.05 -13.82 6.57
N GLN A 93 -10.94 -12.58 7.05
CA GLN A 93 -12.01 -11.96 7.81
C GLN A 93 -13.24 -11.67 6.94
N ARG A 94 -13.07 -11.14 5.72
CA ARG A 94 -14.19 -10.95 4.79
C ARG A 94 -14.87 -12.27 4.42
N GLU A 95 -14.13 -13.36 4.36
CA GLU A 95 -14.63 -14.70 4.09
C GLU A 95 -15.20 -15.41 5.34
N GLY A 96 -15.20 -14.75 6.50
CA GLY A 96 -15.76 -15.26 7.76
C GLY A 96 -14.97 -16.43 8.37
N ARG A 97 -13.70 -16.60 7.99
CA ARG A 97 -12.83 -17.68 8.52
C ARG A 97 -12.17 -17.34 9.86
N ILE A 98 -12.13 -16.06 10.22
CA ILE A 98 -11.55 -15.61 11.49
C ILE A 98 -12.59 -15.66 12.59
N GLY A 99 -12.35 -16.50 13.59
CA GLY A 99 -13.22 -16.65 14.76
C GLY A 99 -12.57 -16.10 16.04
N ARG A 100 -13.35 -15.97 17.10
CA ARG A 100 -12.88 -15.49 18.43
C ARG A 100 -11.66 -16.26 18.97
N ARG A 101 -11.57 -17.57 18.70
CA ARG A 101 -10.41 -18.37 19.10
C ARG A 101 -9.12 -17.85 18.48
N PHE A 102 -9.16 -17.49 17.20
CA PHE A 102 -8.02 -16.91 16.50
C PHE A 102 -7.60 -15.57 17.10
N VAL A 103 -8.57 -14.68 17.40
CA VAL A 103 -8.32 -13.37 18.02
C VAL A 103 -7.62 -13.56 19.37
N GLY A 104 -8.13 -14.42 20.23
CA GLY A 104 -7.51 -14.70 21.53
C GLY A 104 -6.12 -15.33 21.41
N GLU A 105 -5.85 -16.13 20.38
CA GLU A 105 -4.51 -16.68 20.14
C GLU A 105 -3.56 -15.59 19.61
N LEU A 106 -4.02 -14.73 18.70
CA LEU A 106 -3.26 -13.59 18.18
C LEU A 106 -2.80 -12.66 19.32
N ILE A 107 -3.70 -12.35 20.27
CA ILE A 107 -3.39 -11.57 21.47
C ILE A 107 -2.29 -12.25 22.27
N ARG A 108 -2.45 -13.54 22.60
CA ARG A 108 -1.45 -14.30 23.36
C ARG A 108 -0.07 -14.33 22.68
N VAL A 109 -0.05 -14.52 21.36
CA VAL A 109 1.19 -14.53 20.59
C VAL A 109 1.84 -13.15 20.59
N PHE A 110 1.06 -12.08 20.48
CA PHE A 110 1.56 -10.70 20.57
C PHE A 110 2.17 -10.40 21.94
N GLU A 111 1.50 -10.75 23.03
CA GLU A 111 2.00 -10.55 24.39
C GLU A 111 3.27 -11.37 24.65
N ALA A 112 3.29 -12.63 24.22
CA ALA A 112 4.45 -13.51 24.38
C ALA A 112 5.65 -13.08 23.52
N SER A 113 5.46 -12.25 22.49
CA SER A 113 6.54 -11.82 21.58
C SER A 113 7.43 -10.68 22.10
N ARG A 114 7.23 -10.20 23.34
CA ARG A 114 8.06 -9.12 23.94
C ARG A 114 9.57 -9.38 23.91
N PRO A 115 10.08 -10.59 24.19
CA PRO A 115 11.53 -10.86 24.12
C PRO A 115 12.03 -11.12 22.68
N ASP A 116 11.16 -11.10 21.69
CA ASP A 116 11.49 -11.42 20.31
C ASP A 116 12.13 -10.27 19.55
N ASP A 117 12.48 -10.53 18.27
CA ASP A 117 12.79 -9.51 17.31
C ASP A 117 11.63 -8.49 17.24
N PRO A 118 11.87 -7.19 17.44
CA PRO A 118 10.81 -6.17 17.42
C PRO A 118 9.93 -6.21 16.18
N ARG A 119 10.45 -6.67 15.02
CA ARG A 119 9.68 -6.82 13.79
C ARG A 119 8.46 -7.74 13.96
N VAL A 120 8.54 -8.75 14.82
CA VAL A 120 7.39 -9.62 15.09
C VAL A 120 6.24 -8.79 15.68
N ARG A 121 6.51 -7.98 16.69
CA ARG A 121 5.50 -7.13 17.33
C ARG A 121 4.97 -6.05 16.41
N ARG A 122 5.85 -5.41 15.62
CA ARG A 122 5.46 -4.43 14.60
C ARG A 122 4.40 -4.99 13.66
N TYR A 123 4.68 -6.16 13.09
CA TYR A 123 3.79 -6.79 12.12
C TYR A 123 2.52 -7.35 12.75
N LEU A 124 2.58 -7.88 13.97
CA LEU A 124 1.39 -8.31 14.70
C LEU A 124 0.48 -7.12 15.06
N ALA A 125 1.05 -6.00 15.52
CA ALA A 125 0.26 -4.78 15.77
C ALA A 125 -0.43 -4.30 14.50
N ALA A 126 0.27 -4.29 13.35
CA ALA A 126 -0.33 -3.93 12.07
C ALA A 126 -1.38 -4.95 11.59
N ALA A 127 -1.16 -6.24 11.84
CA ALA A 127 -2.11 -7.30 11.51
C ALA A 127 -3.45 -7.12 12.26
N MET A 128 -3.39 -6.72 13.54
CA MET A 128 -4.57 -6.41 14.34
C MET A 128 -5.41 -5.27 13.72
N GLY A 129 -4.80 -4.31 13.03
CA GLY A 129 -5.50 -3.24 12.33
C GLY A 129 -6.24 -3.70 11.06
N ARG A 130 -5.98 -4.91 10.55
CA ARG A 130 -6.70 -5.51 9.42
C ARG A 130 -8.02 -6.16 9.82
N MET A 131 -8.25 -6.28 11.11
CA MET A 131 -9.43 -6.88 11.69
C MET A 131 -10.18 -5.82 12.50
N ARG A 132 -11.51 -5.86 12.47
CA ARG A 132 -12.34 -5.07 13.39
C ARG A 132 -12.86 -5.98 14.46
N ASP A 133 -12.22 -5.91 15.64
CA ASP A 133 -12.61 -6.72 16.80
C ASP A 133 -12.34 -5.93 18.10
N PRO A 134 -13.37 -5.68 18.93
CA PRO A 134 -13.22 -4.91 20.16
C PRO A 134 -12.21 -5.50 21.16
N GLU A 135 -11.98 -6.83 21.13
CA GLU A 135 -11.00 -7.48 22.01
C GLU A 135 -9.56 -7.02 21.72
N LEU A 136 -9.29 -6.48 20.52
CA LEU A 136 -7.97 -5.99 20.12
C LEU A 136 -7.66 -4.58 20.64
N VAL A 137 -8.69 -3.78 20.97
CA VAL A 137 -8.52 -2.37 21.35
C VAL A 137 -7.64 -2.22 22.58
N GLY A 138 -7.94 -2.97 23.66
CA GLY A 138 -7.17 -2.91 24.89
C GLY A 138 -5.70 -3.31 24.71
N VAL A 139 -5.43 -4.32 23.86
CA VAL A 139 -4.07 -4.77 23.55
C VAL A 139 -3.30 -3.73 22.74
N LEU A 140 -3.95 -3.09 21.77
CA LEU A 140 -3.36 -2.02 20.97
C LEU A 140 -3.11 -0.76 21.81
N ILE A 141 -3.99 -0.42 22.76
CA ILE A 141 -3.76 0.66 23.72
C ILE A 141 -2.52 0.36 24.57
N ALA A 142 -2.38 -0.87 25.08
CA ALA A 142 -1.18 -1.28 25.82
C ALA A 142 0.09 -1.24 24.95
N ALA A 143 -0.03 -1.50 23.64
CA ALA A 143 1.09 -1.41 22.70
C ALA A 143 1.55 0.02 22.41
N LEU A 144 0.80 1.05 22.81
CA LEU A 144 1.24 2.45 22.71
C LEU A 144 2.42 2.78 23.63
N ASP A 145 2.67 1.95 24.62
CA ASP A 145 3.82 2.06 25.54
C ASP A 145 4.90 0.99 25.26
N ASP A 146 4.92 0.43 24.06
CA ASP A 146 5.94 -0.51 23.62
C ASP A 146 7.31 0.18 23.55
N PRO A 147 8.44 -0.49 23.92
CA PRO A 147 9.77 0.06 23.81
C PRO A 147 10.19 0.36 22.35
N ASP A 148 9.55 -0.29 21.38
CA ASP A 148 9.81 -0.09 19.96
C ASP A 148 8.84 0.94 19.36
N ASP A 149 9.37 2.05 18.88
CA ASP A 149 8.59 3.15 18.31
C ASP A 149 7.73 2.71 17.11
N GLU A 150 8.23 1.79 16.32
CA GLU A 150 7.49 1.28 15.16
C GLU A 150 6.27 0.43 15.58
N THR A 151 6.40 -0.34 16.66
CA THR A 151 5.27 -1.04 17.26
C THR A 151 4.23 -0.04 17.77
N ARG A 152 4.66 1.05 18.45
CA ARG A 152 3.77 2.12 18.90
C ARG A 152 3.02 2.78 17.74
N ILE A 153 3.73 3.10 16.66
CA ILE A 153 3.14 3.71 15.46
C ILE A 153 2.11 2.76 14.82
N ASN A 154 2.44 1.47 14.66
CA ASN A 154 1.51 0.49 14.12
C ASN A 154 0.27 0.31 15.00
N ALA A 155 0.43 0.36 16.32
CA ALA A 155 -0.70 0.33 17.25
C ALA A 155 -1.63 1.54 17.06
N MET A 156 -1.09 2.77 16.90
CA MET A 156 -1.90 3.98 16.63
C MET A 156 -2.70 3.87 15.32
N PHE A 157 -2.08 3.36 14.25
CA PHE A 157 -2.78 3.14 12.99
C PHE A 157 -3.86 2.07 13.09
N SER A 158 -3.57 1.02 13.86
CA SER A 158 -4.52 -0.06 14.08
C SER A 158 -5.70 0.39 14.94
N LEU A 159 -5.47 1.23 15.96
CA LEU A 159 -6.54 1.85 16.76
C LEU A 159 -7.44 2.76 15.90
N ARG A 160 -6.85 3.54 14.97
CA ARG A 160 -7.65 4.27 13.97
C ARG A 160 -8.54 3.34 13.15
N ALA A 161 -8.02 2.20 12.71
CA ALA A 161 -8.76 1.22 11.91
C ALA A 161 -9.87 0.52 12.73
N GLN A 162 -9.66 0.32 14.05
CA GLN A 162 -10.68 -0.16 14.96
C GLN A 162 -11.85 0.83 15.07
N GLY A 163 -11.56 2.13 15.09
CA GLY A 163 -12.57 3.18 15.21
C GLY A 163 -13.16 3.33 16.61
N ASP A 164 -12.51 2.77 17.64
CA ASP A 164 -13.00 2.76 19.01
C ASP A 164 -12.58 4.04 19.76
N PRO A 165 -13.54 4.81 20.33
CA PRO A 165 -13.24 6.05 21.04
C PRO A 165 -12.41 5.87 22.32
N ASP A 166 -12.34 4.68 22.90
CA ASP A 166 -11.50 4.41 24.06
C ASP A 166 -10.02 4.67 23.80
N ALA A 167 -9.60 4.66 22.53
CA ALA A 167 -8.24 5.03 22.12
C ALA A 167 -7.93 6.53 22.25
N VAL A 168 -8.93 7.41 22.23
CA VAL A 168 -8.76 8.87 22.11
C VAL A 168 -7.91 9.47 23.23
N PRO A 169 -8.16 9.24 24.54
CA PRO A 169 -7.33 9.81 25.59
C PRO A 169 -5.86 9.40 25.50
N HIS A 170 -5.60 8.17 25.07
CA HIS A 170 -4.25 7.61 24.93
C HIS A 170 -3.51 8.25 23.75
N LEU A 171 -4.19 8.46 22.61
CA LEU A 171 -3.63 9.12 21.45
C LEU A 171 -3.36 10.61 21.72
N ILE A 172 -4.24 11.32 22.45
CA ILE A 172 -4.01 12.71 22.88
C ILE A 172 -2.74 12.81 23.73
N ARG A 173 -2.52 11.87 24.64
CA ARG A 173 -1.27 11.84 25.43
C ARG A 173 -0.04 11.72 24.53
N ILE A 174 -0.07 10.89 23.50
CA ILE A 174 1.06 10.70 22.59
C ILE A 174 1.21 11.90 21.64
N ALA A 175 0.13 12.60 21.29
CA ALA A 175 0.21 13.84 20.50
C ALA A 175 1.02 14.96 21.19
N SER A 176 1.36 14.80 22.47
CA SER A 176 2.24 15.68 23.23
C SER A 176 3.65 15.10 23.47
N ASN A 177 4.03 14.00 22.81
CA ASN A 177 5.33 13.34 22.95
C ASN A 177 6.49 14.23 22.44
N ASP A 178 7.71 14.00 22.93
CA ASP A 178 8.88 14.73 22.47
C ASP A 178 9.25 14.40 21.01
N ASP A 179 9.06 13.15 20.58
CA ASP A 179 9.32 12.70 19.22
C ASP A 179 8.23 13.16 18.26
N ALA A 180 8.61 13.89 17.20
CA ALA A 180 7.69 14.42 16.21
C ALA A 180 7.01 13.30 15.37
N GLY A 181 7.68 12.19 15.14
CA GLY A 181 7.13 11.04 14.42
C GLY A 181 5.98 10.40 15.18
N LEU A 182 6.12 10.26 16.50
CA LEU A 182 5.07 9.74 17.37
C LEU A 182 3.90 10.72 17.47
N ARG A 183 4.16 12.04 17.62
CA ARG A 183 3.08 13.04 17.61
C ARG A 183 2.29 13.01 16.31
N LYS A 184 2.98 12.95 15.18
CA LYS A 184 2.37 12.84 13.86
C LYS A 184 1.50 11.59 13.71
N ALA A 185 2.00 10.43 14.16
CA ALA A 185 1.25 9.19 14.12
C ALA A 185 0.00 9.24 15.02
N ALA A 186 0.10 9.86 16.19
CA ALA A 186 -1.03 10.06 17.10
C ALA A 186 -2.08 11.00 16.49
N VAL A 187 -1.67 12.12 15.90
CA VAL A 187 -2.55 13.05 15.18
C VAL A 187 -3.29 12.35 14.03
N TYR A 188 -2.58 11.52 13.27
CA TYR A 188 -3.22 10.70 12.23
C TYR A 188 -4.21 9.68 12.84
N GLY A 189 -3.83 9.03 13.94
CA GLY A 189 -4.70 8.09 14.66
C GLY A 189 -6.01 8.74 15.10
N LEU A 190 -5.92 9.90 15.71
CA LEU A 190 -7.07 10.70 16.19
C LEU A 190 -8.06 11.02 15.07
N GLY A 191 -7.58 11.44 13.90
CA GLY A 191 -8.45 11.89 12.80
C GLY A 191 -9.38 10.81 12.22
N GLY A 192 -9.28 9.55 12.66
CA GLY A 192 -10.17 8.46 12.26
C GLY A 192 -11.20 8.07 13.32
N LEU A 193 -11.21 8.76 14.47
CA LEU A 193 -12.06 8.44 15.61
C LEU A 193 -13.19 9.46 15.76
N ASP A 194 -14.38 8.97 16.07
CA ASP A 194 -15.56 9.79 16.29
C ASP A 194 -15.73 10.04 17.80
N ASP A 195 -15.10 11.12 18.29
CA ASP A 195 -15.14 11.53 19.68
C ASP A 195 -15.06 13.05 19.81
N PRO A 196 -15.82 13.70 20.71
CA PRO A 196 -15.82 15.15 20.92
C PRO A 196 -14.46 15.75 21.28
N LEU A 197 -13.53 14.98 21.82
CA LEU A 197 -12.18 15.43 22.18
C LEU A 197 -11.23 15.49 20.96
N VAL A 198 -11.60 14.87 19.84
CA VAL A 198 -10.74 14.78 18.67
C VAL A 198 -10.56 16.15 18.00
N PRO A 199 -11.61 16.93 17.66
CA PRO A 199 -11.41 18.22 17.00
C PRO A 199 -10.51 19.17 17.79
N PRO A 200 -10.72 19.43 19.10
CA PRO A 200 -9.84 20.34 19.86
C PRO A 200 -8.40 19.82 19.96
N ALA A 201 -8.17 18.50 20.02
CA ALA A 201 -6.84 17.94 20.02
C ALA A 201 -6.12 18.13 18.67
N LEU A 202 -6.83 18.01 17.56
CA LEU A 202 -6.31 18.29 16.22
C LEU A 202 -6.05 19.80 16.03
N GLU A 203 -6.92 20.68 16.54
CA GLU A 203 -6.73 22.14 16.51
C GLU A 203 -5.47 22.54 17.31
N GLN A 204 -5.22 21.94 18.45
CA GLN A 204 -3.98 22.14 19.19
C GLN A 204 -2.75 21.71 18.35
N ALA A 205 -2.84 20.60 17.62
CA ALA A 205 -1.76 20.09 16.79
C ALA A 205 -1.46 20.99 15.57
N LEU A 206 -2.36 21.90 15.16
CA LEU A 206 -2.08 22.94 14.14
C LEU A 206 -0.95 23.89 14.56
N HIS A 207 -0.65 23.99 15.84
CA HIS A 207 0.40 24.85 16.40
C HIS A 207 1.68 24.07 16.77
N ASP A 208 1.80 22.81 16.32
CA ASP A 208 2.99 21.99 16.59
C ASP A 208 4.26 22.63 16.00
N ARG A 209 5.38 22.48 16.70
CA ARG A 209 6.71 22.92 16.25
C ARG A 209 7.17 22.25 14.95
N ALA A 210 6.71 20.99 14.69
CA ALA A 210 7.07 20.24 13.49
C ALA A 210 6.03 20.46 12.37
N PRO A 211 6.44 20.95 11.20
CA PRO A 211 5.52 21.26 10.10
C PRO A 211 4.66 20.06 9.68
N ASP A 212 5.23 18.87 9.62
CA ASP A 212 4.52 17.66 9.20
C ASP A 212 3.46 17.17 10.21
N VAL A 213 3.57 17.56 11.49
CA VAL A 213 2.50 17.37 12.48
C VAL A 213 1.35 18.35 12.20
N ARG A 214 1.67 19.65 11.96
CA ARG A 214 0.66 20.69 11.61
C ARG A 214 -0.10 20.32 10.34
N TRP A 215 0.62 19.90 9.28
CA TRP A 215 -0.01 19.47 8.03
C TRP A 215 -0.96 18.30 8.22
N ASN A 216 -0.52 17.31 9.00
CA ASN A 216 -1.36 16.15 9.28
C ASN A 216 -2.63 16.54 10.05
N ALA A 217 -2.52 17.44 11.03
CA ALA A 217 -3.67 17.97 11.75
C ALA A 217 -4.65 18.70 10.82
N ALA A 218 -4.13 19.58 9.95
CA ALA A 218 -4.96 20.29 8.97
C ALA A 218 -5.68 19.34 8.00
N LEU A 219 -5.00 18.29 7.53
CA LEU A 219 -5.60 17.29 6.65
C LEU A 219 -6.68 16.45 7.36
N GLN A 220 -6.46 16.06 8.65
CA GLN A 220 -7.47 15.35 9.42
C GLN A 220 -8.70 16.22 9.71
N LEU A 221 -8.50 17.48 10.07
CA LEU A 221 -9.60 18.45 10.26
C LEU A 221 -10.39 18.67 8.96
N ALA A 222 -9.72 18.81 7.83
CA ALA A 222 -10.36 18.93 6.53
C ALA A 222 -11.18 17.69 6.17
N ALA A 223 -10.67 16.48 6.44
CA ALA A 223 -11.40 15.24 6.23
C ALA A 223 -12.68 15.15 7.09
N ALA A 224 -12.68 15.80 8.26
CA ALA A 224 -13.86 15.96 9.13
C ALA A 224 -14.70 17.20 8.77
N SER A 225 -14.47 17.85 7.61
CA SER A 225 -15.15 19.09 7.19
C SER A 225 -14.99 20.26 8.18
N ASN A 226 -13.91 20.30 8.95
CA ASN A 226 -13.57 21.36 9.89
C ASN A 226 -12.56 22.32 9.27
N ASN A 227 -12.91 23.62 9.20
CA ASN A 227 -12.15 24.66 8.56
C ASN A 227 -10.96 25.21 9.39
N ALA A 228 -10.76 24.76 10.62
CA ALA A 228 -9.74 25.32 11.52
C ALA A 228 -8.31 25.21 10.94
N GLY A 229 -8.04 24.24 10.06
CA GLY A 229 -6.75 24.02 9.41
C GLY A 229 -6.46 24.86 8.16
N LEU A 230 -7.34 25.80 7.75
CA LEU A 230 -7.23 26.53 6.47
C LEU A 230 -5.93 27.32 6.33
N GLU A 231 -5.45 27.97 7.38
CA GLU A 231 -4.19 28.70 7.37
C GLU A 231 -3.01 27.79 7.04
N VAL A 232 -2.94 26.64 7.70
CA VAL A 232 -1.89 25.62 7.46
C VAL A 232 -1.98 25.05 6.05
N LEU A 233 -3.20 24.80 5.52
CA LEU A 233 -3.38 24.39 4.13
C LEU A 233 -2.88 25.46 3.15
N GLY A 234 -3.13 26.74 3.43
CA GLY A 234 -2.60 27.87 2.65
C GLY A 234 -1.07 27.93 2.66
N GLU A 235 -0.43 27.73 3.82
CA GLU A 235 1.02 27.58 3.93
C GLU A 235 1.56 26.47 3.04
N MET A 236 0.94 25.27 3.07
CA MET A 236 1.35 24.11 2.25
C MET A 236 1.30 24.42 0.76
N LEU A 237 0.36 25.24 0.30
CA LEU A 237 0.19 25.64 -1.10
C LEU A 237 1.08 26.82 -1.52
N THR A 238 1.78 27.47 -0.57
CA THR A 238 2.63 28.62 -0.84
C THR A 238 3.91 28.20 -1.57
N PRO A 239 4.31 28.89 -2.67
CA PRO A 239 5.54 28.58 -3.38
C PRO A 239 6.77 28.72 -2.50
N GLY A 240 7.69 27.77 -2.62
CA GLY A 240 8.94 27.78 -1.87
C GLY A 240 8.82 27.40 -0.40
N TYR A 241 7.60 27.28 0.13
CA TYR A 241 7.43 26.88 1.54
C TYR A 241 7.94 25.48 1.81
N LEU A 242 7.53 24.51 1.01
CA LEU A 242 7.96 23.12 1.15
C LEU A 242 9.46 22.94 0.86
N GLU A 243 9.99 23.67 -0.13
CA GLU A 243 11.42 23.67 -0.48
C GLU A 243 12.27 24.29 0.66
N GLY A 244 11.77 25.37 1.28
CA GLY A 244 12.44 26.05 2.40
C GLY A 244 12.55 25.21 3.66
N LEU A 245 11.68 24.23 3.84
CA LEU A 245 11.72 23.30 4.99
C LEU A 245 12.76 22.18 4.86
N GLY A 246 13.54 22.17 3.78
CA GLY A 246 14.60 21.18 3.61
C GLY A 246 14.08 19.75 3.56
N LEU A 247 12.98 19.50 2.85
CA LEU A 247 12.40 18.15 2.67
C LEU A 247 13.41 17.12 2.14
N ASN A 248 14.60 17.58 1.73
CA ASN A 248 15.75 16.79 1.32
C ASN A 248 16.53 16.16 2.52
N SER A 249 16.37 16.71 3.72
CA SER A 249 16.99 16.13 4.92
C SER A 249 16.08 14.99 5.41
N GLY A 250 16.52 13.75 5.25
CA GLY A 250 15.80 12.54 5.66
C GLY A 250 15.55 12.39 7.17
N GLN A 251 15.53 13.51 7.92
CA GLN A 251 15.38 13.51 9.37
C GLN A 251 13.93 13.40 9.84
N SER A 252 12.94 13.83 9.05
CA SER A 252 11.53 13.82 9.46
C SER A 252 10.79 12.50 9.18
N THR A 253 11.41 11.56 8.44
CA THR A 253 10.75 10.30 8.02
C THR A 253 11.44 9.05 8.51
N ARG A 254 12.42 9.19 9.41
CA ARG A 254 13.28 8.08 9.84
C ARG A 254 12.54 6.93 10.52
N ASN A 255 11.30 7.13 10.92
CA ASN A 255 10.57 6.20 11.80
C ASN A 255 9.17 5.83 11.30
N LEU A 256 8.93 5.73 9.98
CA LEU A 256 7.70 5.15 9.46
C LEU A 256 8.00 3.79 8.83
N PRO A 257 7.74 2.68 9.52
CA PRO A 257 8.31 1.39 9.20
C PRO A 257 7.50 0.51 8.25
N PHE A 258 6.47 1.01 7.60
CA PHE A 258 5.62 0.16 6.78
C PHE A 258 5.47 0.65 5.35
N GLU A 259 5.87 -0.17 4.37
CA GLU A 259 5.66 0.13 2.94
C GLU A 259 4.17 0.38 2.62
N THR A 260 3.27 -0.31 3.30
CA THR A 260 1.82 -0.14 3.10
C THR A 260 1.31 1.18 3.69
N ILE A 261 1.80 1.58 4.87
CA ILE A 261 1.44 2.86 5.50
C ILE A 261 2.19 4.00 4.82
N ARG A 262 3.43 3.78 4.41
CA ARG A 262 4.20 4.69 3.55
C ARG A 262 3.49 4.94 2.22
N SER A 263 2.90 3.91 1.62
CA SER A 263 2.12 4.02 0.39
C SER A 263 0.84 4.85 0.59
N VAL A 264 0.11 4.63 1.68
CA VAL A 264 -1.12 5.38 2.00
C VAL A 264 -0.84 6.83 2.37
N LEU A 265 0.28 7.10 3.06
CA LEU A 265 0.69 8.47 3.44
C LEU A 265 1.64 9.12 2.41
N GLY A 266 1.94 8.47 1.29
CA GLY A 266 2.87 8.97 0.28
C GLY A 266 4.33 9.11 0.77
N LEU A 267 4.71 8.42 1.83
CA LEU A 267 5.96 8.63 2.58
C LEU A 267 6.98 7.50 2.41
N SER A 268 7.16 6.95 1.22
CA SER A 268 8.26 6.02 0.95
C SER A 268 9.61 6.74 1.09
N GLU A 269 10.52 6.22 1.91
CA GLU A 269 11.89 6.78 2.11
C GLU A 269 12.71 6.88 0.81
N GLN A 270 12.33 6.12 -0.20
CA GLN A 270 12.98 6.11 -1.52
C GLN A 270 12.35 7.11 -2.50
N GLN A 271 11.33 7.87 -2.10
CA GLN A 271 10.75 8.88 -2.98
C GLN A 271 11.68 10.08 -3.11
N SER A 272 11.95 10.47 -4.36
CA SER A 272 12.70 11.72 -4.60
C SER A 272 11.98 12.90 -3.95
N PRO A 273 12.69 13.96 -3.54
CA PRO A 273 12.10 15.16 -2.98
C PRO A 273 10.94 15.72 -3.80
N THR A 274 11.04 15.61 -5.13
CA THR A 274 10.02 16.04 -6.08
C THR A 274 8.71 15.24 -5.93
N ILE A 275 8.81 13.92 -5.76
CA ILE A 275 7.64 13.05 -5.57
C ILE A 275 6.98 13.37 -4.22
N ARG A 276 7.77 13.57 -3.18
CA ARG A 276 7.28 13.91 -1.84
C ARG A 276 6.55 15.25 -1.84
N ARG A 277 7.15 16.30 -2.42
CA ARG A 277 6.52 17.60 -2.63
C ARG A 277 5.18 17.49 -3.35
N ARG A 278 5.17 16.78 -4.49
CA ARG A 278 3.96 16.55 -5.26
C ARG A 278 2.84 15.93 -4.41
N ASN A 279 3.15 14.87 -3.67
CA ASN A 279 2.14 14.17 -2.87
C ASN A 279 1.57 15.09 -1.78
N ILE A 280 2.41 15.86 -1.08
CA ILE A 280 1.97 16.82 -0.07
C ILE A 280 1.03 17.87 -0.69
N LEU A 281 1.39 18.44 -1.85
CA LEU A 281 0.56 19.42 -2.54
C LEU A 281 -0.79 18.84 -2.98
N ILE A 282 -0.80 17.63 -3.54
CA ILE A 282 -2.04 16.97 -3.98
C ILE A 282 -2.98 16.74 -2.79
N GLU A 283 -2.47 16.30 -1.64
CA GLU A 283 -3.31 16.12 -0.44
C GLU A 283 -3.84 17.45 0.10
N ALA A 284 -3.04 18.52 0.09
CA ALA A 284 -3.51 19.86 0.46
C ALA A 284 -4.59 20.37 -0.51
N ILE A 285 -4.42 20.21 -1.83
CA ILE A 285 -5.40 20.59 -2.85
C ILE A 285 -6.73 19.84 -2.64
N LYS A 286 -6.67 18.52 -2.40
CA LYS A 286 -7.87 17.73 -2.10
C LYS A 286 -8.58 18.21 -0.83
N ALA A 287 -7.83 18.51 0.23
CA ALA A 287 -8.38 19.04 1.48
C ALA A 287 -9.10 20.38 1.25
N VAL A 288 -8.54 21.27 0.44
CA VAL A 288 -9.18 22.52 0.03
C VAL A 288 -10.48 22.28 -0.73
N GLY A 289 -10.51 21.26 -1.59
CA GLY A 289 -11.72 20.84 -2.31
C GLY A 289 -12.80 20.27 -1.40
N ILE A 290 -12.44 19.44 -0.41
CA ILE A 290 -13.37 18.89 0.59
C ILE A 290 -14.04 20.01 1.37
N LEU A 291 -13.27 21.05 1.77
CA LEU A 291 -13.75 22.18 2.55
C LEU A 291 -14.50 23.24 1.71
N ASP A 292 -14.59 23.09 0.38
CA ASP A 292 -15.05 24.15 -0.55
C ASP A 292 -14.39 25.52 -0.24
N ALA A 293 -13.10 25.48 0.09
CA ALA A 293 -12.36 26.63 0.61
C ALA A 293 -11.96 27.60 -0.53
N ARG A 294 -12.94 28.30 -1.12
CA ARG A 294 -12.76 29.26 -2.24
C ARG A 294 -11.84 30.42 -1.91
N SER A 295 -11.60 30.71 -0.63
CA SER A 295 -10.59 31.69 -0.20
C SER A 295 -9.17 31.32 -0.66
N LEU A 296 -8.86 30.04 -0.90
CA LEU A 296 -7.59 29.55 -1.41
C LEU A 296 -7.57 29.37 -2.94
N ALA A 297 -8.58 29.88 -3.67
CA ALA A 297 -8.62 29.85 -5.13
C ALA A 297 -7.40 30.51 -5.79
N PRO A 298 -6.85 31.65 -5.30
CA PRO A 298 -5.65 32.23 -5.89
C PRO A 298 -4.43 31.31 -5.85
N GLU A 299 -4.25 30.56 -4.78
CA GLU A 299 -3.19 29.57 -4.62
C GLU A 299 -3.35 28.41 -5.63
N LEU A 300 -4.57 27.89 -5.77
CA LEU A 300 -4.88 26.84 -6.74
C LEU A 300 -4.69 27.32 -8.19
N GLN A 301 -5.11 28.55 -8.52
CA GLN A 301 -4.89 29.13 -9.85
C GLN A 301 -3.41 29.23 -10.17
N ARG A 302 -2.59 29.68 -9.23
CA ARG A 302 -1.14 29.75 -9.39
C ARG A 302 -0.53 28.37 -9.61
N LEU A 303 -0.94 27.34 -8.83
CA LEU A 303 -0.47 25.97 -9.02
C LEU A 303 -0.88 25.42 -10.38
N ARG A 304 -2.12 25.66 -10.83
CA ARG A 304 -2.61 25.29 -12.17
C ARG A 304 -1.71 25.83 -13.28
N GLU A 305 -1.28 27.09 -13.16
CA GLU A 305 -0.54 27.79 -14.21
C GLU A 305 0.96 27.52 -14.18
N LYS A 306 1.55 27.41 -12.99
CA LYS A 306 3.00 27.54 -12.81
C LYS A 306 3.69 26.34 -12.16
N ASP A 307 2.95 25.37 -11.58
CA ASP A 307 3.61 24.24 -10.93
C ASP A 307 4.35 23.37 -11.96
N PRO A 308 5.62 22.98 -11.71
CA PRO A 308 6.38 22.14 -12.63
C PRO A 308 5.80 20.73 -12.79
N ASP A 309 5.09 20.20 -11.80
CA ASP A 309 4.51 18.86 -11.83
C ASP A 309 3.10 18.87 -12.44
N LEU A 310 2.93 18.10 -13.53
CA LEU A 310 1.65 18.02 -14.26
C LEU A 310 0.51 17.47 -13.39
N ARG A 311 0.79 16.58 -12.43
CA ARG A 311 -0.23 16.00 -11.56
C ARG A 311 -0.74 17.03 -10.53
N VAL A 312 0.14 17.90 -10.06
CA VAL A 312 -0.25 19.01 -9.18
C VAL A 312 -1.15 19.99 -9.96
N ARG A 313 -0.75 20.36 -11.20
CA ARG A 313 -1.60 21.20 -12.07
C ARG A 313 -2.96 20.59 -12.31
N GLN A 314 -3.01 19.29 -12.62
CA GLN A 314 -4.25 18.58 -12.87
C GLN A 314 -5.17 18.57 -11.63
N ALA A 315 -4.62 18.28 -10.45
CA ALA A 315 -5.39 18.32 -9.20
C ALA A 315 -6.00 19.70 -8.93
N ALA A 316 -5.24 20.78 -9.18
CA ALA A 316 -5.74 22.15 -9.02
C ALA A 316 -6.86 22.48 -10.04
N ILE A 317 -6.72 22.03 -11.30
CA ILE A 317 -7.76 22.18 -12.35
C ILE A 317 -9.06 21.49 -11.93
N GLU A 318 -8.99 20.27 -11.43
CA GLU A 318 -10.17 19.50 -11.03
C GLU A 318 -10.98 20.21 -9.93
N ILE A 319 -10.32 20.77 -8.92
CA ILE A 319 -11.01 21.50 -7.86
C ILE A 319 -11.60 22.83 -8.39
N LEU A 320 -10.84 23.60 -9.16
CA LEU A 320 -11.32 24.89 -9.70
C LEU A 320 -12.53 24.71 -10.64
N ASN A 321 -12.47 23.73 -11.55
CA ASN A 321 -13.59 23.42 -12.45
C ASN A 321 -14.84 22.97 -11.67
N GLY A 322 -14.66 22.11 -10.63
CA GLY A 322 -15.77 21.71 -9.76
C GLY A 322 -16.42 22.88 -9.00
N TRP A 323 -15.74 24.03 -8.86
CA TRP A 323 -16.31 25.24 -8.29
C TRP A 323 -17.05 26.12 -9.31
N GLU A 324 -16.66 26.06 -10.59
CA GLU A 324 -17.31 26.79 -11.67
C GLU A 324 -18.63 26.15 -12.08
N GLU A 325 -18.76 24.84 -11.90
CA GLU A 325 -19.97 24.06 -12.23
C GLU A 325 -21.08 24.13 -11.16
N LYS A 326 -20.78 24.61 -9.95
CA LYS A 326 -21.71 24.79 -8.82
C LYS A 326 -22.16 26.25 -8.72
#